data_2181ad10b5afa89a8aa733a19a0f284d
#
_entry.id   2181ad10b5afa89a8aa733a19a0f284d
#
_cell.length_a   1.000
_cell.length_b   1.000
_cell.length_c   1.000
_cell.angle_alpha   90.00
_cell.angle_beta   90.00
_cell.angle_gamma   90.00
#
_symmetry.space_group_name_H-M   'P 1'
#
loop_
_entity.id
_entity.type
_entity.pdbx_description
1 polymer ?
#
loop_
_entity_poly.entity_id
_entity_poly.type
_entity_poly.pdbx_seq_one_letter_code
_entity_poly.pdbx_strand_id
1 'polypeptide(L)'
;MTSTLTLSLRARNANHVKSRYQICLIHPFDPRGEKVGGLETYIRDFITFHPADTDLLFIGVDSTGDLKLGELHKLVFRGRSFDFLPILRYSDLQSREAARSIRTSLTGLFFVALLRHFGLIARLIRSRRCSIDLRRVEFSWLPAILRLPFVQMLHGEGAPKLQMDSLLRRYSFVHNAGERFAVATSEKFLCVNPFITERLQRTYPRRKDKIDTLWTWVNTDIFQPQPFPVRTTPFRIVFAGRLDEFKDPPLMFRAIDRLRGRLQDGVEFHYIGTSDPHRFAEFAGIEDITVRHGFKDAAGMAATLASMHAGILTSEFEGMPRCVLETLAVGRPVVAVHLPQLEPVIHDHLSGFLVSRSSTPDDMAKALAQRFIDVRDAIDAGKMDPARIAGAIADFTPNKQLARVFRYHQEIQNARGMTVASSAY
;
A
#
# COMPACT_ATOMS: atom_id res chain seq x y z
N MET A 1 -28.79 -50.41 51.81
CA MET A 1 -27.62 -51.00 51.15
C MET A 1 -27.85 -50.88 49.64
N THR A 2 -27.44 -49.82 49.03
CA THR A 2 -27.52 -49.67 47.59
C THR A 2 -26.28 -48.89 47.15
N SER A 3 -25.37 -49.58 46.52
CA SER A 3 -24.11 -49.09 46.01
C SER A 3 -24.33 -48.40 44.64
N THR A 4 -24.06 -47.11 44.56
CA THR A 4 -24.15 -46.35 43.34
C THR A 4 -22.77 -46.26 42.69
N LEU A 5 -22.59 -46.92 41.56
CA LEU A 5 -21.42 -46.88 40.72
C LEU A 5 -21.40 -45.53 39.95
N THR A 6 -20.44 -44.68 40.28
CA THR A 6 -20.19 -43.45 39.56
C THR A 6 -19.19 -43.73 38.44
N LEU A 7 -19.69 -43.75 37.20
CA LEU A 7 -18.86 -43.79 35.99
C LEU A 7 -18.26 -42.39 35.74
N SER A 8 -16.97 -42.24 35.99
CA SER A 8 -16.21 -41.05 35.62
C SER A 8 -15.89 -41.10 34.13
N LEU A 9 -16.62 -40.33 33.37
CA LEU A 9 -16.25 -39.97 32.00
C LEU A 9 -15.06 -39.02 32.02
N ARG A 10 -13.85 -39.54 31.85
CA ARG A 10 -12.68 -38.76 31.51
C ARG A 10 -12.88 -38.20 30.09
N ALA A 11 -13.30 -36.94 29.97
CA ALA A 11 -13.18 -36.16 28.74
C ALA A 11 -11.69 -36.09 28.37
N ARG A 12 -11.30 -36.78 27.31
CA ARG A 12 -10.02 -36.58 26.66
C ARG A 12 -10.05 -35.18 26.04
N ASN A 13 -9.49 -34.20 26.75
CA ASN A 13 -9.09 -32.95 26.13
C ASN A 13 -8.06 -33.31 25.07
N ALA A 14 -8.50 -33.40 23.82
CA ALA A 14 -7.63 -33.35 22.67
C ALA A 14 -7.04 -31.92 22.66
N ASN A 15 -5.85 -31.77 23.24
CA ASN A 15 -5.03 -30.60 23.00
C ASN A 15 -4.78 -30.54 21.49
N HIS A 16 -5.58 -29.72 20.77
CA HIS A 16 -5.26 -29.33 19.42
C HIS A 16 -3.96 -28.54 19.50
N VAL A 17 -2.85 -29.21 19.25
CA VAL A 17 -1.56 -28.59 18.98
C VAL A 17 -1.82 -27.68 17.79
N LYS A 18 -1.93 -26.35 18.03
CA LYS A 18 -2.14 -25.38 16.96
C LYS A 18 -0.93 -25.42 16.06
N SER A 19 -1.14 -25.82 14.82
CA SER A 19 -0.09 -25.74 13.79
C SER A 19 0.31 -24.28 13.61
N ARG A 20 1.63 -24.01 13.55
CA ARG A 20 2.16 -22.69 13.24
C ARG A 20 2.55 -22.60 11.78
N TYR A 21 2.25 -21.47 11.16
CA TYR A 21 2.63 -21.15 9.79
C TYR A 21 3.93 -20.33 9.80
N GLN A 22 4.77 -20.53 8.80
CA GLN A 22 6.07 -19.87 8.69
C GLN A 22 6.12 -19.08 7.38
N ILE A 23 6.22 -17.76 7.45
CA ILE A 23 6.30 -16.91 6.28
C ILE A 23 7.65 -16.19 6.26
N CYS A 24 8.34 -16.25 5.11
CA CYS A 24 9.55 -15.49 4.88
C CYS A 24 9.25 -14.32 3.92
N LEU A 25 9.22 -13.11 4.45
CA LEU A 25 9.15 -11.87 3.66
C LEU A 25 10.55 -11.48 3.19
N ILE A 26 10.73 -11.20 1.89
CA ILE A 26 12.00 -10.76 1.31
C ILE A 26 11.83 -9.41 0.62
N HIS A 27 12.42 -8.37 1.18
CA HIS A 27 12.36 -7.03 0.61
C HIS A 27 13.53 -6.15 1.08
N PRO A 28 14.12 -5.29 0.21
CA PRO A 28 15.20 -4.39 0.59
C PRO A 28 14.71 -3.19 1.41
N PHE A 29 14.32 -3.47 2.64
CA PHE A 29 13.73 -2.50 3.57
C PHE A 29 14.08 -2.85 5.02
N ASP A 30 14.15 -1.82 5.87
CA ASP A 30 14.23 -1.94 7.33
C ASP A 30 12.97 -1.34 7.95
N PRO A 31 12.13 -2.13 8.64
CA PRO A 31 10.89 -1.60 9.23
C PRO A 31 11.15 -0.56 10.33
N ARG A 32 12.37 -0.52 10.92
CA ARG A 32 12.79 0.43 11.95
C ARG A 32 13.20 1.80 11.39
N GLY A 33 13.59 1.83 10.09
CA GLY A 33 14.06 3.04 9.43
C GLY A 33 12.95 4.08 9.20
N GLU A 34 13.36 5.29 8.83
CA GLU A 34 12.48 6.44 8.61
C GLU A 34 11.82 6.48 7.23
N LYS A 35 12.25 5.61 6.32
CA LYS A 35 11.72 5.62 4.95
C LYS A 35 10.23 5.37 4.94
N VAL A 36 9.48 6.27 4.28
CA VAL A 36 8.02 6.20 4.13
C VAL A 36 7.66 6.17 2.66
N GLY A 37 6.75 5.28 2.32
CA GLY A 37 6.17 5.12 0.99
C GLY A 37 5.07 4.08 1.04
N GLY A 38 4.35 3.89 -0.07
CA GLY A 38 3.24 2.94 -0.11
C GLY A 38 3.67 1.50 0.20
N LEU A 39 4.81 1.07 -0.35
CA LEU A 39 5.33 -0.28 -0.15
C LEU A 39 5.92 -0.46 1.26
N GLU A 40 6.63 0.53 1.77
CA GLU A 40 7.19 0.53 3.12
C GLU A 40 6.07 0.45 4.18
N THR A 41 4.98 1.20 3.98
CA THR A 41 3.80 1.12 4.84
C THR A 41 3.14 -0.24 4.75
N TYR A 42 3.02 -0.81 3.55
CA TYR A 42 2.52 -2.16 3.36
C TYR A 42 3.29 -3.18 4.21
N ILE A 43 4.61 -3.15 4.18
CA ILE A 43 5.46 -4.10 4.91
C ILE A 43 5.30 -3.91 6.42
N ARG A 44 5.25 -2.67 6.90
CA ARG A 44 5.00 -2.38 8.32
C ARG A 44 3.64 -2.92 8.77
N ASP A 45 2.60 -2.75 7.95
CA ASP A 45 1.28 -3.30 8.23
C ASP A 45 1.30 -4.84 8.17
N PHE A 46 2.01 -5.44 7.21
CA PHE A 46 2.18 -6.89 7.14
C PHE A 46 2.81 -7.46 8.43
N ILE A 47 3.82 -6.78 8.97
CA ILE A 47 4.43 -7.15 10.26
C ILE A 47 3.44 -6.91 11.41
N THR A 48 2.69 -5.81 11.40
CA THR A 48 1.77 -5.44 12.48
C THR A 48 0.56 -6.38 12.56
N PHE A 49 0.01 -6.77 11.41
CA PHE A 49 -1.27 -7.50 11.34
C PHE A 49 -1.11 -9.01 11.07
N HIS A 50 0.11 -9.57 11.13
CA HIS A 50 0.25 -11.03 10.95
C HIS A 50 -0.48 -11.81 12.05
N PRO A 51 -1.14 -12.94 11.72
CA PRO A 51 -1.88 -13.73 12.68
C PRO A 51 -0.98 -14.28 13.80
N ALA A 52 -1.56 -14.53 14.97
CA ALA A 52 -0.83 -15.06 16.14
C ALA A 52 -0.27 -16.48 15.94
N ASP A 53 -0.85 -17.25 15.02
CA ASP A 53 -0.40 -18.58 14.64
C ASP A 53 0.66 -18.57 13.51
N THR A 54 1.12 -17.39 13.12
CA THR A 54 2.10 -17.20 12.05
C THR A 54 3.39 -16.63 12.61
N ASP A 55 4.51 -17.31 12.35
CA ASP A 55 5.85 -16.79 12.62
C ASP A 55 6.39 -16.12 11.36
N LEU A 56 6.94 -14.92 11.52
CA LEU A 56 7.45 -14.12 10.42
C LEU A 56 8.99 -14.06 10.46
N LEU A 57 9.64 -14.47 9.38
CA LEU A 57 11.03 -14.21 9.07
C LEU A 57 11.08 -13.08 8.04
N PHE A 58 11.80 -12.01 8.33
CA PHE A 58 12.01 -10.93 7.36
C PHE A 58 13.50 -10.85 6.96
N ILE A 59 13.77 -10.98 5.67
CA ILE A 59 15.11 -10.79 5.09
C ILE A 59 15.14 -9.38 4.47
N GLY A 60 15.96 -8.51 5.04
CA GLY A 60 15.94 -7.08 4.71
C GLY A 60 17.33 -6.43 4.75
N VAL A 61 17.33 -5.11 4.88
CA VAL A 61 18.51 -4.27 5.01
C VAL A 61 18.58 -3.70 6.43
N ASP A 62 19.79 -3.42 6.90
CA ASP A 62 20.02 -2.65 8.12
C ASP A 62 20.23 -1.18 7.73
N SER A 63 19.24 -0.33 8.01
CA SER A 63 19.30 1.12 7.70
C SER A 63 19.87 1.96 8.85
N THR A 64 19.83 1.44 10.07
CA THR A 64 20.30 2.10 11.30
C THR A 64 21.78 1.81 11.59
N GLY A 65 22.32 0.73 11.04
CA GLY A 65 23.72 0.36 11.13
C GLY A 65 24.12 -0.38 12.43
N ASP A 66 23.14 -0.75 13.25
CA ASP A 66 23.35 -1.34 14.59
C ASP A 66 23.24 -2.87 14.61
N LEU A 67 22.85 -3.51 13.52
CA LEU A 67 22.73 -4.96 13.44
C LEU A 67 23.91 -5.61 12.74
N LYS A 68 24.23 -6.84 13.15
CA LYS A 68 25.25 -7.64 12.48
C LYS A 68 24.67 -8.35 11.26
N LEU A 69 25.27 -8.09 10.09
CA LEU A 69 24.81 -8.67 8.84
C LEU A 69 24.99 -10.19 8.81
N GLY A 70 24.00 -10.90 8.29
CA GLY A 70 24.01 -12.35 8.20
C GLY A 70 23.71 -13.06 9.52
N GLU A 71 23.37 -12.34 10.59
CA GLU A 71 22.90 -12.90 11.85
C GLU A 71 21.40 -12.67 12.01
N LEU A 72 20.73 -13.62 12.67
CA LEU A 72 19.32 -13.56 12.93
C LEU A 72 19.05 -12.76 14.21
N HIS A 73 18.23 -11.73 14.11
CA HIS A 73 17.83 -10.87 15.23
C HIS A 73 16.35 -11.00 15.49
N LYS A 74 15.95 -11.05 16.76
CA LYS A 74 14.54 -10.99 17.16
C LYS A 74 14.17 -9.53 17.39
N LEU A 75 13.25 -8.99 16.60
CA LEU A 75 12.81 -7.61 16.67
C LEU A 75 11.34 -7.52 17.11
N VAL A 76 10.99 -6.38 17.68
CA VAL A 76 9.60 -6.03 18.00
C VAL A 76 9.24 -4.73 17.27
N PHE A 77 8.14 -4.77 16.52
CA PHE A 77 7.59 -3.60 15.83
C PHE A 77 6.10 -3.49 16.15
N ARG A 78 5.68 -2.36 16.70
CA ARG A 78 4.28 -2.10 17.12
C ARG A 78 3.67 -3.26 17.93
N GLY A 79 4.43 -3.79 18.90
CA GLY A 79 4.00 -4.88 19.77
C GLY A 79 4.01 -6.28 19.14
N ARG A 80 4.46 -6.43 17.89
CA ARG A 80 4.58 -7.73 17.20
C ARG A 80 6.02 -8.13 17.05
N SER A 81 6.36 -9.36 17.48
CA SER A 81 7.70 -9.90 17.35
C SER A 81 7.87 -10.65 16.03
N PHE A 82 9.03 -10.52 15.43
CA PHE A 82 9.42 -11.23 14.21
C PHE A 82 10.93 -11.45 14.19
N ASP A 83 11.36 -12.41 13.38
CA ASP A 83 12.79 -12.66 13.17
C ASP A 83 13.28 -11.87 11.96
N PHE A 84 14.39 -11.17 12.10
CA PHE A 84 14.96 -10.31 11.09
C PHE A 84 16.37 -10.75 10.72
N LEU A 85 16.63 -10.93 9.43
CA LEU A 85 17.93 -11.23 8.86
C LEU A 85 18.39 -10.06 7.97
N PRO A 86 19.20 -9.12 8.48
CA PRO A 86 19.81 -8.09 7.66
C PRO A 86 20.94 -8.69 6.82
N ILE A 87 20.88 -8.49 5.49
CA ILE A 87 21.92 -9.01 4.57
C ILE A 87 22.69 -7.91 3.85
N LEU A 88 22.30 -6.66 4.01
CA LEU A 88 22.90 -5.48 3.42
C LEU A 88 22.78 -4.32 4.39
N ARG A 89 23.84 -3.49 4.50
CA ARG A 89 23.78 -2.19 5.18
C ARG A 89 23.51 -1.10 4.15
N TYR A 90 22.44 -0.33 4.36
CA TYR A 90 22.03 0.71 3.42
C TYR A 90 21.18 1.77 4.12
N SER A 91 21.74 2.97 4.30
CA SER A 91 21.07 4.05 5.03
C SER A 91 19.89 4.66 4.26
N ASP A 92 18.92 5.22 4.99
CA ASP A 92 17.80 5.93 4.39
C ASP A 92 18.22 7.20 3.63
N LEU A 93 19.34 7.83 4.00
CA LEU A 93 19.93 8.94 3.25
C LEU A 93 20.37 8.50 1.86
N GLN A 94 21.08 7.38 1.75
CA GLN A 94 21.46 6.80 0.45
C GLN A 94 20.24 6.42 -0.40
N SER A 95 19.12 6.05 0.26
CA SER A 95 17.87 5.72 -0.41
C SER A 95 17.16 6.93 -1.05
N ARG A 96 17.46 8.16 -0.61
CA ARG A 96 16.89 9.42 -1.15
C ARG A 96 17.62 9.88 -2.40
N GLU A 97 18.87 9.46 -2.60
CA GLU A 97 19.61 9.76 -3.81
C GLU A 97 19.14 8.87 -4.96
N ALA A 98 18.76 9.48 -6.09
CA ALA A 98 18.36 8.73 -7.28
C ALA A 98 19.54 7.89 -7.79
N ALA A 99 19.38 6.58 -7.81
CA ALA A 99 20.42 5.69 -8.31
C ALA A 99 20.64 5.93 -9.81
N ARG A 100 21.91 6.23 -10.19
CA ARG A 100 22.30 6.47 -11.58
C ARG A 100 22.44 5.19 -12.42
N SER A 101 22.53 4.03 -11.77
CA SER A 101 22.65 2.73 -12.45
C SER A 101 21.97 1.61 -11.65
N ILE A 102 21.66 0.46 -12.30
CA ILE A 102 21.15 -0.73 -11.61
C ILE A 102 22.15 -1.23 -10.56
N ARG A 103 23.45 -1.16 -10.84
CA ARG A 103 24.51 -1.66 -9.94
C ARG A 103 24.60 -0.88 -8.64
N THR A 104 24.28 0.39 -8.66
CA THR A 104 24.28 1.28 -7.48
C THR A 104 22.91 1.43 -6.86
N SER A 105 21.88 0.86 -7.49
CA SER A 105 20.52 0.88 -6.95
C SER A 105 20.40 -0.07 -5.76
N LEU A 106 19.55 0.28 -4.79
CA LEU A 106 19.24 -0.57 -3.65
C LEU A 106 18.80 -1.98 -4.10
N THR A 107 18.00 -2.07 -5.18
CA THR A 107 17.56 -3.35 -5.73
C THR A 107 18.73 -4.19 -6.24
N GLY A 108 19.68 -3.58 -6.97
CA GLY A 108 20.86 -4.28 -7.49
C GLY A 108 21.80 -4.71 -6.36
N LEU A 109 22.06 -3.85 -5.39
CA LEU A 109 22.89 -4.18 -4.22
C LEU A 109 22.27 -5.29 -3.39
N PHE A 110 20.95 -5.25 -3.19
CA PHE A 110 20.23 -6.30 -2.46
C PHE A 110 20.23 -7.63 -3.22
N PHE A 111 20.13 -7.59 -4.54
CA PHE A 111 20.26 -8.80 -5.39
C PHE A 111 21.64 -9.46 -5.18
N VAL A 112 22.73 -8.69 -5.19
CA VAL A 112 24.08 -9.20 -4.90
C VAL A 112 24.18 -9.75 -3.47
N ALA A 113 23.57 -9.07 -2.50
CA ALA A 113 23.53 -9.53 -1.11
C ALA A 113 22.77 -10.86 -0.96
N LEU A 114 21.65 -11.05 -1.67
CA LEU A 114 20.92 -12.33 -1.72
C LEU A 114 21.81 -13.46 -2.27
N LEU A 115 22.59 -13.21 -3.32
CA LEU A 115 23.53 -14.20 -3.87
C LEU A 115 24.65 -14.53 -2.85
N ARG A 116 25.22 -13.50 -2.21
CA ARG A 116 26.31 -13.67 -1.22
C ARG A 116 25.85 -14.48 -0.01
N HIS A 117 24.63 -14.30 0.43
CA HIS A 117 24.05 -14.99 1.59
C HIS A 117 23.17 -16.20 1.20
N PHE A 118 23.19 -16.64 -0.08
CA PHE A 118 22.29 -17.66 -0.59
C PHE A 118 22.27 -18.95 0.24
N GLY A 119 23.43 -19.49 0.62
CA GLY A 119 23.51 -20.72 1.42
C GLY A 119 22.87 -20.60 2.81
N LEU A 120 23.09 -19.45 3.48
CA LEU A 120 22.46 -19.14 4.78
C LEU A 120 20.95 -19.04 4.64
N ILE A 121 20.49 -18.25 3.67
CA ILE A 121 19.08 -18.01 3.38
C ILE A 121 18.37 -19.34 3.05
N ALA A 122 18.95 -20.13 2.16
CA ALA A 122 18.40 -21.42 1.76
C ALA A 122 18.24 -22.39 2.94
N ARG A 123 19.28 -22.47 3.80
CA ARG A 123 19.23 -23.29 5.01
C ARG A 123 18.13 -22.82 5.96
N LEU A 124 18.06 -21.50 6.23
CA LEU A 124 17.11 -20.93 7.18
C LEU A 124 15.66 -21.12 6.73
N ILE A 125 15.36 -20.84 5.44
CA ILE A 125 14.00 -20.98 4.93
C ILE A 125 13.56 -22.44 4.90
N ARG A 126 14.45 -23.37 4.50
CA ARG A 126 14.13 -24.81 4.46
C ARG A 126 13.94 -25.41 5.87
N SER A 127 14.82 -25.07 6.82
CA SER A 127 14.72 -25.57 8.20
C SER A 127 13.43 -25.15 8.89
N ARG A 128 12.95 -23.93 8.54
CA ARG A 128 11.69 -23.38 9.08
C ARG A 128 10.46 -23.77 8.26
N ARG A 129 10.62 -24.40 7.10
CA ARG A 129 9.52 -24.73 6.18
C ARG A 129 8.70 -23.51 5.78
N CYS A 130 9.34 -22.36 5.53
CA CYS A 130 8.65 -21.14 5.16
C CYS A 130 8.06 -21.19 3.74
N SER A 131 6.86 -20.62 3.56
CA SER A 131 6.44 -20.07 2.28
C SER A 131 6.99 -18.66 2.13
N ILE A 132 7.26 -18.23 0.92
CA ILE A 132 7.94 -16.94 0.67
C ILE A 132 6.94 -15.91 0.18
N ASP A 133 7.02 -14.70 0.72
CA ASP A 133 6.29 -13.51 0.29
C ASP A 133 7.24 -12.55 -0.43
N LEU A 134 6.95 -12.23 -1.69
CA LEU A 134 7.76 -11.34 -2.53
C LEU A 134 6.98 -10.14 -3.02
N ARG A 135 7.64 -8.96 -2.98
CA ARG A 135 7.09 -7.68 -3.44
C ARG A 135 7.77 -7.14 -4.70
N ARG A 136 8.84 -7.79 -5.14
CA ARG A 136 9.60 -7.45 -6.33
C ARG A 136 9.79 -8.67 -7.20
N VAL A 137 9.37 -8.57 -8.46
CA VAL A 137 9.47 -9.66 -9.43
C VAL A 137 10.92 -10.05 -9.74
N GLU A 138 11.85 -9.12 -9.54
CA GLU A 138 13.28 -9.31 -9.75
C GLU A 138 13.92 -10.33 -8.80
N PHE A 139 13.22 -10.67 -7.70
CA PHE A 139 13.70 -11.66 -6.72
C PHE A 139 13.03 -13.02 -6.83
N SER A 140 12.09 -13.20 -7.76
CA SER A 140 11.34 -14.47 -7.94
C SER A 140 12.22 -15.68 -8.30
N TRP A 141 13.41 -15.45 -8.83
CA TRP A 141 14.40 -16.50 -9.11
C TRP A 141 14.81 -17.27 -7.85
N LEU A 142 14.88 -16.60 -6.67
CA LEU A 142 15.35 -17.21 -5.44
C LEU A 142 14.45 -18.36 -4.97
N PRO A 143 13.14 -18.17 -4.74
CA PRO A 143 12.27 -19.29 -4.40
C PRO A 143 12.16 -20.32 -5.50
N ALA A 144 12.22 -19.93 -6.77
CA ALA A 144 12.16 -20.85 -7.89
C ALA A 144 13.36 -21.83 -7.91
N ILE A 145 14.59 -21.32 -7.76
CA ILE A 145 15.81 -22.16 -7.64
C ILE A 145 15.72 -23.08 -6.41
N LEU A 146 15.22 -22.56 -5.29
CA LEU A 146 15.08 -23.33 -4.05
C LEU A 146 13.90 -24.32 -4.11
N ARG A 147 13.05 -24.28 -5.15
CA ARG A 147 11.80 -25.05 -5.31
C ARG A 147 10.83 -24.86 -4.14
N LEU A 148 10.80 -23.63 -3.63
CA LEU A 148 9.93 -23.23 -2.51
C LEU A 148 8.69 -22.50 -3.03
N PRO A 149 7.53 -22.70 -2.39
CA PRO A 149 6.32 -22.00 -2.78
C PRO A 149 6.40 -20.53 -2.39
N PHE A 150 5.87 -19.67 -3.25
CA PHE A 150 5.84 -18.24 -2.96
C PHE A 150 4.59 -17.55 -3.49
N VAL A 151 4.22 -16.49 -2.78
CA VAL A 151 3.24 -15.49 -3.19
C VAL A 151 4.00 -14.29 -3.72
N GLN A 152 3.68 -13.87 -4.94
CA GLN A 152 4.24 -12.68 -5.56
C GLN A 152 3.20 -11.57 -5.57
N MET A 153 3.56 -10.37 -5.15
CA MET A 153 2.74 -9.19 -5.32
C MET A 153 3.37 -8.18 -6.26
N LEU A 154 2.55 -7.61 -7.14
CA LEU A 154 2.93 -6.55 -8.08
C LEU A 154 2.27 -5.24 -7.67
N HIS A 155 3.08 -4.23 -7.31
CA HIS A 155 2.62 -2.93 -6.79
C HIS A 155 2.43 -1.84 -7.85
N GLY A 156 2.73 -2.09 -9.10
CA GLY A 156 2.59 -1.10 -10.17
C GLY A 156 2.61 -1.76 -11.54
N GLU A 157 2.16 -1.04 -12.55
CA GLU A 157 2.29 -1.50 -13.93
C GLU A 157 3.72 -1.34 -14.41
N GLY A 158 4.22 -2.38 -15.06
CA GLY A 158 5.45 -2.34 -15.83
C GLY A 158 5.28 -1.67 -17.21
N ALA A 159 4.37 -0.69 -17.36
CA ALA A 159 4.22 0.08 -18.58
C ALA A 159 5.26 1.23 -18.61
N PRO A 160 6.42 1.01 -19.26
CA PRO A 160 7.60 1.84 -19.06
C PRO A 160 7.54 3.19 -19.79
N LYS A 161 6.58 3.39 -20.67
CA LYS A 161 6.59 4.55 -21.58
C LYS A 161 5.98 5.81 -21.00
N LEU A 162 5.18 5.71 -19.93
CA LEU A 162 4.41 6.84 -19.41
C LEU A 162 4.72 7.22 -17.94
N GLN A 163 5.46 6.40 -17.20
CA GLN A 163 5.31 6.48 -15.75
C GLN A 163 6.47 6.96 -14.92
N MET A 164 7.69 7.02 -15.35
CA MET A 164 8.79 7.44 -14.45
C MET A 164 10.06 7.81 -15.22
N ASP A 165 10.71 8.91 -14.84
CA ASP A 165 12.15 9.14 -14.97
C ASP A 165 12.95 8.18 -14.07
N SER A 166 12.69 6.89 -14.18
CA SER A 166 13.33 5.87 -13.34
C SER A 166 14.19 4.93 -14.18
N LEU A 167 15.16 4.32 -13.53
CA LEU A 167 15.96 3.24 -14.09
C LEU A 167 15.10 2.12 -14.69
N LEU A 168 13.86 1.92 -14.20
CA LEU A 168 12.89 0.96 -14.74
C LEU A 168 12.51 1.25 -16.19
N ARG A 169 12.45 2.52 -16.61
CA ARG A 169 12.20 2.88 -18.02
C ARG A 169 13.32 2.38 -18.92
N ARG A 170 14.57 2.52 -18.49
CA ARG A 170 15.75 2.07 -19.25
C ARG A 170 15.91 0.55 -19.26
N TYR A 171 15.41 -0.16 -18.23
CA TYR A 171 15.57 -1.58 -18.02
C TYR A 171 14.23 -2.33 -17.94
N SER A 172 13.21 -1.83 -18.64
CA SER A 172 11.87 -2.41 -18.69
C SER A 172 11.84 -3.88 -19.11
N PHE A 173 12.78 -4.29 -19.96
CA PHE A 173 12.91 -5.68 -20.37
C PHE A 173 13.24 -6.61 -19.21
N VAL A 174 14.03 -6.17 -18.23
CA VAL A 174 14.34 -6.93 -17.00
C VAL A 174 13.07 -7.10 -16.16
N HIS A 175 12.29 -6.03 -16.00
CA HIS A 175 11.02 -6.09 -15.27
C HIS A 175 10.03 -7.02 -15.96
N ASN A 176 9.85 -6.91 -17.28
CA ASN A 176 8.93 -7.74 -18.05
C ASN A 176 9.35 -9.23 -18.03
N ALA A 177 10.65 -9.52 -18.13
CA ALA A 177 11.15 -10.89 -17.98
C ALA A 177 10.90 -11.43 -16.58
N GLY A 178 11.13 -10.61 -15.54
CA GLY A 178 10.84 -10.94 -14.15
C GLY A 178 9.34 -11.17 -13.90
N GLU A 179 8.45 -10.33 -14.46
CA GLU A 179 6.99 -10.51 -14.39
C GLU A 179 6.57 -11.85 -15.00
N ARG A 180 7.03 -12.13 -16.23
CA ARG A 180 6.74 -13.40 -16.90
C ARG A 180 7.21 -14.60 -16.09
N PHE A 181 8.43 -14.54 -15.57
CA PHE A 181 9.01 -15.60 -14.75
C PHE A 181 8.24 -15.77 -13.43
N ALA A 182 7.93 -14.69 -12.74
CA ALA A 182 7.19 -14.71 -11.49
C ALA A 182 5.76 -15.26 -11.67
N VAL A 183 5.04 -14.85 -12.72
CA VAL A 183 3.72 -15.40 -13.04
C VAL A 183 3.80 -16.90 -13.33
N ALA A 184 4.85 -17.35 -14.04
CA ALA A 184 5.02 -18.76 -14.38
C ALA A 184 5.32 -19.63 -13.14
N THR A 185 6.04 -19.13 -12.15
CA THR A 185 6.61 -19.91 -11.04
C THR A 185 5.93 -19.72 -9.69
N SER A 186 5.23 -18.60 -9.45
CA SER A 186 4.52 -18.36 -8.18
C SER A 186 3.30 -19.26 -7.98
N GLU A 187 2.99 -19.56 -6.72
CA GLU A 187 1.74 -20.25 -6.37
C GLU A 187 0.53 -19.29 -6.43
N LYS A 188 0.73 -18.03 -6.07
CA LYS A 188 -0.26 -16.97 -6.20
C LYS A 188 0.43 -15.69 -6.65
N PHE A 189 -0.19 -14.97 -7.57
CA PHE A 189 0.28 -13.69 -8.09
C PHE A 189 -0.78 -12.63 -7.82
N LEU A 190 -0.46 -11.62 -7.01
CA LEU A 190 -1.40 -10.61 -6.53
C LEU A 190 -1.09 -9.26 -7.16
N CYS A 191 -2.11 -8.60 -7.69
CA CYS A 191 -2.01 -7.29 -8.33
C CYS A 191 -2.76 -6.24 -7.51
N VAL A 192 -2.23 -5.02 -7.42
CA VAL A 192 -2.83 -3.95 -6.59
C VAL A 192 -4.12 -3.36 -7.17
N ASN A 193 -4.46 -3.69 -8.41
CA ASN A 193 -5.71 -3.27 -9.01
C ASN A 193 -6.24 -4.28 -10.05
N PRO A 194 -7.56 -4.24 -10.37
CA PRO A 194 -8.19 -5.19 -11.28
C PRO A 194 -7.69 -5.09 -12.72
N PHE A 195 -7.24 -3.92 -13.19
CA PHE A 195 -6.74 -3.77 -14.57
C PHE A 195 -5.47 -4.53 -14.80
N ILE A 196 -4.53 -4.46 -13.83
CA ILE A 196 -3.30 -5.27 -13.87
C ILE A 196 -3.68 -6.74 -13.83
N THR A 197 -4.63 -7.12 -12.98
CA THR A 197 -5.13 -8.50 -12.88
C THR A 197 -5.68 -8.98 -14.21
N GLU A 198 -6.62 -8.24 -14.83
CA GLU A 198 -7.22 -8.61 -16.11
C GLU A 198 -6.19 -8.65 -17.24
N ARG A 199 -5.29 -7.66 -17.31
CA ARG A 199 -4.20 -7.65 -18.29
C ARG A 199 -3.36 -8.92 -18.18
N LEU A 200 -2.96 -9.30 -16.98
CA LEU A 200 -2.15 -10.48 -16.74
C LEU A 200 -2.93 -11.77 -16.98
N GLN A 201 -4.19 -11.86 -16.60
CA GLN A 201 -5.04 -13.01 -16.88
C GLN A 201 -5.25 -13.23 -18.38
N ARG A 202 -5.40 -12.14 -19.17
CA ARG A 202 -5.45 -12.20 -20.64
C ARG A 202 -4.10 -12.60 -21.25
N THR A 203 -3.00 -12.07 -20.70
CA THR A 203 -1.65 -12.36 -21.18
C THR A 203 -1.20 -13.78 -20.84
N TYR A 204 -1.64 -14.31 -19.70
CA TYR A 204 -1.25 -15.62 -19.17
C TYR A 204 -2.47 -16.51 -18.86
N PRO A 205 -3.29 -16.90 -19.87
CA PRO A 205 -4.58 -17.56 -19.65
C PRO A 205 -4.47 -18.91 -18.90
N ARG A 206 -3.33 -19.62 -19.06
CA ARG A 206 -3.06 -20.88 -18.34
C ARG A 206 -2.78 -20.69 -16.85
N ARG A 207 -2.60 -19.45 -16.39
CA ARG A 207 -2.28 -19.09 -15.01
C ARG A 207 -3.34 -18.18 -14.37
N LYS A 208 -4.46 -17.94 -15.08
CA LYS A 208 -5.49 -16.98 -14.65
C LYS A 208 -5.99 -17.23 -13.23
N ASP A 209 -6.16 -18.50 -12.83
CA ASP A 209 -6.68 -18.88 -11.51
C ASP A 209 -5.68 -18.58 -10.35
N LYS A 210 -4.41 -18.36 -10.71
CA LYS A 210 -3.36 -17.97 -9.75
C LYS A 210 -3.16 -16.47 -9.66
N ILE A 211 -3.75 -15.69 -10.57
CA ILE A 211 -3.63 -14.24 -10.62
C ILE A 211 -4.88 -13.62 -10.02
N ASP A 212 -4.72 -12.80 -8.99
CA ASP A 212 -5.85 -12.21 -8.26
C ASP A 212 -5.57 -10.74 -7.89
N THR A 213 -6.61 -9.98 -7.59
CA THR A 213 -6.50 -8.60 -7.12
C THR A 213 -6.39 -8.57 -5.61
N LEU A 214 -5.40 -7.85 -5.10
CA LEU A 214 -5.27 -7.47 -3.70
C LEU A 214 -5.23 -5.96 -3.61
N TRP A 215 -6.30 -5.36 -3.12
CA TRP A 215 -6.37 -3.92 -2.99
C TRP A 215 -5.35 -3.36 -2.00
N THR A 216 -4.87 -2.16 -2.26
CA THR A 216 -4.21 -1.35 -1.23
C THR A 216 -5.21 -1.02 -0.13
N TRP A 217 -4.75 -0.78 1.06
CA TRP A 217 -5.58 -0.49 2.23
C TRP A 217 -5.11 0.75 2.98
N VAL A 218 -5.94 1.23 3.87
CA VAL A 218 -5.65 2.26 4.86
C VAL A 218 -5.80 1.71 6.27
N ASN A 219 -4.93 2.11 7.19
CA ASN A 219 -5.03 1.72 8.60
C ASN A 219 -6.12 2.53 9.30
N THR A 220 -7.28 1.92 9.48
CA THR A 220 -8.45 2.53 10.14
C THR A 220 -8.33 2.69 11.64
N ASP A 221 -7.27 2.17 12.29
CA ASP A 221 -6.97 2.49 13.68
C ASP A 221 -6.38 3.90 13.83
N ILE A 222 -5.76 4.41 12.76
CA ILE A 222 -5.16 5.76 12.71
C ILE A 222 -6.09 6.75 12.00
N PHE A 223 -6.60 6.36 10.83
CA PHE A 223 -7.48 7.19 10.01
C PHE A 223 -8.94 6.86 10.35
N GLN A 224 -9.51 7.64 11.25
CA GLN A 224 -10.89 7.45 11.73
C GLN A 224 -11.77 8.62 11.32
N PRO A 225 -13.06 8.38 11.03
CA PRO A 225 -13.97 9.45 10.65
C PRO A 225 -14.11 10.48 11.78
N GLN A 226 -14.02 11.75 11.39
CA GLN A 226 -14.17 12.90 12.29
C GLN A 226 -15.30 13.80 11.79
N PRO A 227 -16.00 14.53 12.64
CA PRO A 227 -16.94 15.55 12.21
C PRO A 227 -16.33 16.53 11.21
N PHE A 228 -17.13 17.08 10.31
CA PHE A 228 -16.66 18.17 9.47
C PHE A 228 -16.29 19.39 10.33
N PRO A 229 -15.35 20.26 9.88
CA PRO A 229 -15.17 21.58 10.48
C PRO A 229 -16.50 22.33 10.53
N VAL A 230 -16.73 23.08 11.63
CA VAL A 230 -18.02 23.75 11.91
C VAL A 230 -18.42 24.74 10.80
N ARG A 231 -17.43 25.31 10.10
CA ARG A 231 -17.65 26.25 9.00
C ARG A 231 -16.99 25.74 7.73
N THR A 232 -17.67 25.88 6.60
CA THR A 232 -17.14 25.59 5.27
C THR A 232 -16.47 26.83 4.62
N THR A 233 -16.25 27.85 5.39
CA THR A 233 -15.59 29.10 4.98
C THR A 233 -14.33 29.35 5.83
N PRO A 234 -13.14 29.41 5.22
CA PRO A 234 -12.85 29.07 3.80
C PRO A 234 -13.04 27.57 3.54
N PHE A 235 -13.42 27.24 2.29
CA PHE A 235 -13.55 25.84 1.89
C PHE A 235 -12.17 25.20 1.65
N ARG A 236 -11.80 24.23 2.49
CA ARG A 236 -10.46 23.62 2.53
C ARG A 236 -10.41 22.36 1.70
N ILE A 237 -9.55 22.38 0.70
CA ILE A 237 -9.32 21.25 -0.20
C ILE A 237 -7.89 20.76 -0.01
N VAL A 238 -7.69 19.45 0.04
CA VAL A 238 -6.37 18.86 0.26
C VAL A 238 -5.94 17.93 -0.87
N PHE A 239 -4.65 18.01 -1.20
CA PHE A 239 -3.93 16.98 -1.92
C PHE A 239 -2.74 16.49 -1.10
N ALA A 240 -2.61 15.16 -0.98
CA ALA A 240 -1.51 14.52 -0.26
C ALA A 240 -0.71 13.62 -1.21
N GLY A 241 0.58 13.93 -1.38
CA GLY A 241 1.46 13.14 -2.23
C GLY A 241 2.54 13.96 -2.95
N ARG A 242 3.31 13.28 -3.80
CA ARG A 242 4.28 13.95 -4.67
C ARG A 242 3.55 14.58 -5.85
N LEU A 243 4.09 15.70 -6.35
CA LEU A 243 3.60 16.34 -7.56
C LEU A 243 4.33 15.76 -8.80
N ASP A 244 4.16 14.44 -9.03
CA ASP A 244 4.66 13.81 -10.24
C ASP A 244 3.79 14.19 -11.44
N GLU A 245 4.35 14.22 -12.66
CA GLU A 245 3.64 14.65 -13.88
C GLU A 245 2.35 13.86 -14.14
N PHE A 246 2.37 12.54 -13.92
CA PHE A 246 1.19 11.69 -14.10
C PHE A 246 0.04 11.98 -13.12
N LYS A 247 0.29 12.79 -12.07
CA LYS A 247 -0.74 13.28 -11.14
C LYS A 247 -1.43 14.54 -11.64
N ASP A 248 -0.98 15.06 -12.76
CA ASP A 248 -1.50 16.22 -13.44
C ASP A 248 -1.69 17.44 -12.50
N PRO A 249 -0.59 17.91 -11.85
CA PRO A 249 -0.65 19.10 -10.99
C PRO A 249 -1.19 20.34 -11.70
N PRO A 250 -0.87 20.59 -12.99
CA PRO A 250 -1.46 21.70 -13.73
C PRO A 250 -3.00 21.70 -13.73
N LEU A 251 -3.63 20.56 -13.99
CA LEU A 251 -5.09 20.43 -13.93
C LEU A 251 -5.63 20.68 -12.51
N MET A 252 -4.95 20.14 -11.50
CA MET A 252 -5.31 20.34 -10.10
C MET A 252 -5.33 21.83 -9.75
N PHE A 253 -4.25 22.56 -10.05
CA PHE A 253 -4.13 23.97 -9.72
C PHE A 253 -5.14 24.82 -10.51
N ARG A 254 -5.36 24.54 -11.79
CA ARG A 254 -6.43 25.18 -12.57
C ARG A 254 -7.83 24.94 -11.99
N ALA A 255 -8.12 23.72 -11.49
CA ALA A 255 -9.41 23.43 -10.89
C ALA A 255 -9.64 24.24 -9.61
N ILE A 256 -8.61 24.37 -8.76
CA ILE A 256 -8.65 25.19 -7.53
C ILE A 256 -8.79 26.68 -7.87
N ASP A 257 -8.06 27.18 -8.86
CA ASP A 257 -8.19 28.58 -9.32
C ASP A 257 -9.60 28.88 -9.86
N ARG A 258 -10.16 27.97 -10.67
CA ARG A 258 -11.56 28.08 -11.14
C ARG A 258 -12.57 28.07 -10.00
N LEU A 259 -12.35 27.26 -8.99
CA LEU A 259 -13.20 27.22 -7.80
C LEU A 259 -13.10 28.52 -7.00
N ARG A 260 -11.88 29.05 -6.77
CA ARG A 260 -11.61 30.32 -6.13
C ARG A 260 -12.42 31.46 -6.76
N GLY A 261 -12.44 31.53 -8.10
CA GLY A 261 -13.18 32.54 -8.84
C GLY A 261 -14.71 32.45 -8.69
N ARG A 262 -15.22 31.32 -8.18
CA ARG A 262 -16.67 31.07 -7.98
C ARG A 262 -17.13 31.16 -6.53
N LEU A 263 -16.26 30.92 -5.56
CA LEU A 263 -16.55 30.99 -4.13
C LEU A 263 -16.06 32.33 -3.55
N GLN A 264 -16.97 33.27 -3.35
CA GLN A 264 -16.69 34.63 -2.85
C GLN A 264 -16.19 34.61 -1.39
N ASP A 265 -16.57 33.60 -0.62
CA ASP A 265 -16.25 33.41 0.80
C ASP A 265 -14.96 32.64 1.08
N GLY A 266 -14.22 32.35 0.01
CA GLY A 266 -12.84 31.88 0.07
C GLY A 266 -12.64 30.39 -0.06
N VAL A 267 -11.46 30.05 -0.60
CA VAL A 267 -10.94 28.69 -0.75
C VAL A 267 -9.54 28.65 -0.17
N GLU A 268 -9.18 27.59 0.52
CA GLU A 268 -7.81 27.24 0.90
C GLU A 268 -7.42 25.92 0.24
N PHE A 269 -6.26 25.90 -0.40
CA PHE A 269 -5.66 24.67 -0.89
C PHE A 269 -4.55 24.20 0.04
N HIS A 270 -4.66 22.97 0.54
CA HIS A 270 -3.70 22.38 1.46
C HIS A 270 -2.88 21.33 0.72
N TYR A 271 -1.58 21.54 0.63
CA TYR A 271 -0.65 20.59 0.02
C TYR A 271 0.17 19.86 1.10
N ILE A 272 0.04 18.53 1.17
CA ILE A 272 0.83 17.65 2.04
C ILE A 272 1.83 16.89 1.18
N GLY A 273 3.07 17.32 1.18
CA GLY A 273 4.13 16.73 0.37
C GLY A 273 5.39 17.57 0.36
N THR A 274 6.46 17.03 -0.22
CA THR A 274 7.78 17.67 -0.26
C THR A 274 8.20 18.14 -1.64
N SER A 275 7.38 17.89 -2.67
CA SER A 275 7.66 18.40 -4.02
C SER A 275 7.48 19.91 -4.07
N ASP A 276 8.32 20.58 -4.86
CA ASP A 276 8.16 22.00 -5.09
C ASP A 276 7.05 22.27 -6.13
N PRO A 277 5.95 22.95 -5.75
CA PRO A 277 4.87 23.25 -6.67
C PRO A 277 5.21 24.33 -7.71
N HIS A 278 6.23 25.17 -7.46
CA HIS A 278 6.66 26.21 -8.40
C HIS A 278 7.22 25.66 -9.73
N ARG A 279 7.44 24.35 -9.81
CA ARG A 279 7.77 23.67 -11.07
C ARG A 279 6.67 23.77 -12.12
N PHE A 280 5.46 24.14 -11.72
CA PHE A 280 4.27 24.22 -12.55
C PHE A 280 3.77 25.67 -12.59
N ALA A 281 3.66 26.24 -13.78
CA ALA A 281 3.27 27.64 -13.97
C ALA A 281 1.88 27.97 -13.39
N GLU A 282 0.97 27.02 -13.43
CA GLU A 282 -0.40 27.14 -12.91
C GLU A 282 -0.47 27.36 -11.41
N PHE A 283 0.60 27.00 -10.68
CA PHE A 283 0.65 27.20 -9.24
C PHE A 283 0.60 28.67 -8.84
N ALA A 284 1.14 29.57 -9.65
CA ALA A 284 1.11 31.01 -9.40
C ALA A 284 -0.32 31.57 -9.20
N GLY A 285 -1.34 30.94 -9.81
CA GLY A 285 -2.74 31.35 -9.66
C GLY A 285 -3.37 31.04 -8.31
N ILE A 286 -2.73 30.16 -7.51
CA ILE A 286 -3.27 29.69 -6.22
C ILE A 286 -2.26 29.76 -5.07
N GLU A 287 -1.09 30.31 -5.30
CA GLU A 287 0.00 30.35 -4.32
C GLU A 287 -0.42 31.03 -3.03
N ASP A 288 -1.11 32.17 -3.12
CA ASP A 288 -1.57 32.99 -2.01
C ASP A 288 -2.66 32.32 -1.14
N ILE A 289 -3.37 31.33 -1.65
CA ILE A 289 -4.36 30.53 -0.92
C ILE A 289 -3.84 29.14 -0.57
N THR A 290 -2.56 28.84 -0.81
CA THR A 290 -1.97 27.52 -0.59
C THR A 290 -1.26 27.43 0.75
N VAL A 291 -1.66 26.46 1.57
CA VAL A 291 -0.98 26.08 2.82
C VAL A 291 -0.14 24.83 2.59
N ARG A 292 1.17 24.95 2.71
CA ARG A 292 2.12 23.84 2.54
C ARG A 292 2.46 23.20 3.88
N HIS A 293 2.20 21.90 4.01
CA HIS A 293 2.39 21.15 5.26
C HIS A 293 3.70 20.35 5.33
N GLY A 294 4.40 20.20 4.20
CA GLY A 294 5.60 19.34 4.14
C GLY A 294 5.28 17.87 4.37
N PHE A 295 6.25 17.14 4.91
CA PHE A 295 6.09 15.73 5.29
C PHE A 295 5.27 15.60 6.57
N LYS A 296 4.39 14.61 6.62
CA LYS A 296 3.62 14.21 7.80
C LYS A 296 3.76 12.70 8.04
N ASP A 297 3.87 12.30 9.28
CA ASP A 297 3.65 10.91 9.68
C ASP A 297 2.16 10.54 9.58
N ALA A 298 1.81 9.28 9.82
CA ALA A 298 0.44 8.81 9.66
C ALA A 298 -0.56 9.53 10.59
N ALA A 299 -0.18 9.82 11.83
CA ALA A 299 -1.04 10.52 12.78
C ALA A 299 -1.22 11.99 12.39
N GLY A 300 -0.13 12.68 12.03
CA GLY A 300 -0.18 14.05 11.54
C GLY A 300 -0.94 14.18 10.21
N MET A 301 -0.85 13.17 9.33
CA MET A 301 -1.64 13.08 8.11
C MET A 301 -3.13 12.97 8.44
N ALA A 302 -3.52 12.04 9.31
CA ALA A 302 -4.92 11.84 9.71
C ALA A 302 -5.51 13.12 10.33
N ALA A 303 -4.77 13.77 11.24
CA ALA A 303 -5.20 15.02 11.87
C ALA A 303 -5.36 16.15 10.85
N THR A 304 -4.40 16.28 9.92
CA THR A 304 -4.48 17.31 8.87
C THR A 304 -5.66 17.04 7.94
N LEU A 305 -5.83 15.80 7.44
CA LEU A 305 -6.97 15.44 6.58
C LEU A 305 -8.31 15.68 7.29
N ALA A 306 -8.41 15.37 8.58
CA ALA A 306 -9.63 15.59 9.38
C ALA A 306 -10.03 17.08 9.50
N SER A 307 -9.09 18.01 9.35
CA SER A 307 -9.37 19.46 9.36
C SER A 307 -9.78 20.02 7.98
N MET A 308 -9.84 19.18 6.97
CA MET A 308 -10.23 19.55 5.60
C MET A 308 -11.72 19.31 5.35
N HIS A 309 -12.23 19.83 4.21
CA HIS A 309 -13.60 19.58 3.76
C HIS A 309 -13.65 18.51 2.66
N ALA A 310 -12.68 18.51 1.74
CA ALA A 310 -12.61 17.56 0.65
C ALA A 310 -11.18 17.28 0.18
N GLY A 311 -10.96 16.13 -0.46
CA GLY A 311 -9.72 15.82 -1.19
C GLY A 311 -9.87 15.99 -2.69
N ILE A 312 -8.73 16.17 -3.38
CA ILE A 312 -8.65 16.23 -4.84
C ILE A 312 -7.67 15.18 -5.38
N LEU A 313 -8.02 14.57 -6.52
CA LEU A 313 -7.11 13.73 -7.30
C LEU A 313 -7.32 13.97 -8.80
N THR A 314 -6.27 14.37 -9.49
CA THR A 314 -6.31 14.67 -10.95
C THR A 314 -5.50 13.67 -11.78
N SER A 315 -4.96 12.63 -11.17
CA SER A 315 -4.04 11.67 -11.76
C SER A 315 -4.54 11.08 -13.09
N GLU A 316 -3.63 10.93 -14.04
CA GLU A 316 -3.88 10.20 -15.29
C GLU A 316 -3.89 8.69 -15.08
N PHE A 317 -3.10 8.26 -14.11
CA PHE A 317 -2.93 6.85 -13.78
C PHE A 317 -2.60 6.68 -12.28
N GLU A 318 -3.13 5.62 -11.67
CA GLU A 318 -2.79 5.18 -10.31
C GLU A 318 -2.92 3.64 -10.21
N GLY A 319 -2.27 3.05 -9.24
CA GLY A 319 -2.61 1.70 -8.79
C GLY A 319 -3.93 1.72 -8.02
N MET A 320 -3.84 1.96 -6.73
CA MET A 320 -4.93 2.40 -5.84
C MET A 320 -4.34 3.50 -4.96
N PRO A 321 -4.75 4.76 -5.14
CA PRO A 321 -4.12 5.89 -4.47
C PRO A 321 -4.44 5.88 -2.97
N ARG A 322 -3.41 5.69 -2.14
CA ARG A 322 -3.59 5.68 -0.68
C ARG A 322 -4.16 6.97 -0.14
N CYS A 323 -3.77 8.11 -0.71
CA CYS A 323 -4.29 9.41 -0.28
C CYS A 323 -5.82 9.52 -0.41
N VAL A 324 -6.41 8.86 -1.41
CA VAL A 324 -7.89 8.77 -1.53
C VAL A 324 -8.45 7.94 -0.39
N LEU A 325 -7.89 6.75 -0.13
CA LEU A 325 -8.36 5.89 0.97
C LEU A 325 -8.20 6.58 2.33
N GLU A 326 -7.08 7.26 2.56
CA GLU A 326 -6.79 8.01 3.79
C GLU A 326 -7.78 9.18 3.98
N THR A 327 -8.09 9.90 2.90
CA THR A 327 -9.06 11.00 2.92
C THR A 327 -10.48 10.51 3.20
N LEU A 328 -10.90 9.44 2.53
CA LEU A 328 -12.21 8.81 2.77
C LEU A 328 -12.30 8.22 4.18
N ALA A 329 -11.22 7.61 4.70
CA ALA A 329 -11.20 7.01 6.03
C ALA A 329 -11.45 8.03 7.16
N VAL A 330 -10.96 9.27 7.00
CA VAL A 330 -11.26 10.35 7.95
C VAL A 330 -12.61 11.02 7.70
N GLY A 331 -13.41 10.47 6.79
CA GLY A 331 -14.75 10.96 6.49
C GLY A 331 -14.79 12.20 5.60
N ARG A 332 -13.80 12.39 4.75
CA ARG A 332 -13.76 13.51 3.78
C ARG A 332 -14.02 13.01 2.38
N PRO A 333 -15.00 13.60 1.66
CA PRO A 333 -15.28 13.23 0.28
C PRO A 333 -14.12 13.59 -0.64
N VAL A 334 -14.00 12.88 -1.77
CA VAL A 334 -12.95 13.12 -2.75
C VAL A 334 -13.58 13.47 -4.10
N VAL A 335 -13.12 14.56 -4.71
CA VAL A 335 -13.39 14.88 -6.12
C VAL A 335 -12.20 14.44 -6.95
N ALA A 336 -12.41 13.52 -7.86
CA ALA A 336 -11.32 12.93 -8.64
C ALA A 336 -11.64 12.89 -10.14
N VAL A 337 -10.59 12.95 -10.96
CA VAL A 337 -10.69 12.51 -12.35
C VAL A 337 -11.00 11.02 -12.35
N HIS A 338 -11.93 10.62 -13.20
CA HIS A 338 -12.39 9.23 -13.27
C HIS A 338 -11.22 8.29 -13.61
N LEU A 339 -11.00 7.36 -12.69
CA LEU A 339 -10.14 6.20 -12.87
C LEU A 339 -10.96 4.99 -12.42
N PRO A 340 -11.05 3.92 -13.21
CA PRO A 340 -11.93 2.80 -12.91
C PRO A 340 -11.66 2.15 -11.54
N GLN A 341 -10.41 2.16 -11.04
CA GLN A 341 -10.08 1.65 -9.71
C GLN A 341 -10.64 2.50 -8.56
N LEU A 342 -11.14 3.70 -8.82
CA LEU A 342 -11.80 4.55 -7.82
C LEU A 342 -13.30 4.29 -7.70
N GLU A 343 -13.92 3.67 -8.70
CA GLU A 343 -15.36 3.35 -8.68
C GLU A 343 -15.83 2.57 -7.43
N PRO A 344 -15.04 1.62 -6.89
CA PRO A 344 -15.43 0.90 -5.67
C PRO A 344 -15.47 1.74 -4.40
N VAL A 345 -14.86 2.95 -4.39
CA VAL A 345 -14.68 3.77 -3.19
C VAL A 345 -15.24 5.19 -3.31
N ILE A 346 -15.42 5.70 -4.54
CA ILE A 346 -15.99 7.03 -4.77
C ILE A 346 -17.36 6.85 -5.45
N HIS A 347 -18.41 7.17 -4.70
CA HIS A 347 -19.79 7.12 -5.15
C HIS A 347 -20.40 8.51 -5.08
N ASP A 348 -21.03 8.95 -6.16
CA ASP A 348 -21.66 10.26 -6.27
C ASP A 348 -22.61 10.52 -5.10
N HIS A 349 -22.56 11.73 -4.55
CA HIS A 349 -23.35 12.21 -3.42
C HIS A 349 -23.12 11.47 -2.08
N LEU A 350 -22.29 10.43 -2.04
CA LEU A 350 -21.95 9.71 -0.82
C LEU A 350 -20.53 9.98 -0.36
N SER A 351 -19.53 9.60 -1.17
CA SER A 351 -18.10 9.68 -0.81
C SER A 351 -17.31 10.62 -1.72
N GLY A 352 -17.96 11.28 -2.67
CA GLY A 352 -17.36 12.26 -3.55
C GLY A 352 -17.92 12.21 -4.95
N PHE A 353 -17.09 12.58 -5.94
CA PHE A 353 -17.47 12.58 -7.35
C PHE A 353 -16.33 12.15 -8.25
N LEU A 354 -16.66 11.36 -9.27
CA LEU A 354 -15.75 11.00 -10.36
C LEU A 354 -16.08 11.84 -11.59
N VAL A 355 -15.12 12.62 -12.08
CA VAL A 355 -15.27 13.47 -13.25
C VAL A 355 -14.64 12.79 -14.46
N SER A 356 -15.45 12.47 -15.47
CA SER A 356 -14.97 11.86 -16.71
C SER A 356 -14.03 12.81 -17.45
N ARG A 357 -12.97 12.28 -18.08
CA ARG A 357 -12.05 13.10 -18.86
C ARG A 357 -12.78 13.75 -20.04
N SER A 358 -12.55 15.05 -20.18
CA SER A 358 -13.03 15.85 -21.31
C SER A 358 -11.88 16.18 -22.27
N SER A 359 -12.24 16.74 -23.42
CA SER A 359 -11.28 17.04 -24.50
C SER A 359 -10.30 18.18 -24.17
N THR A 360 -10.67 19.07 -23.24
CA THR A 360 -9.82 20.19 -22.87
C THR A 360 -9.51 20.25 -21.37
N PRO A 361 -8.29 20.65 -20.97
CA PRO A 361 -7.95 20.84 -19.56
C PRO A 361 -8.82 21.90 -18.86
N ASP A 362 -9.30 22.92 -19.59
CA ASP A 362 -10.14 23.97 -19.03
C ASP A 362 -11.55 23.45 -18.68
N ASP A 363 -12.15 22.63 -19.55
CA ASP A 363 -13.45 22.01 -19.28
C ASP A 363 -13.37 21.02 -18.12
N MET A 364 -12.24 20.29 -18.01
CA MET A 364 -11.96 19.44 -16.86
C MET A 364 -11.86 20.25 -15.56
N ALA A 365 -11.11 21.35 -15.57
CA ALA A 365 -10.98 22.22 -14.41
C ALA A 365 -12.32 22.81 -13.97
N LYS A 366 -13.16 23.25 -14.93
CA LYS A 366 -14.53 23.73 -14.64
C LYS A 366 -15.41 22.64 -14.05
N ALA A 367 -15.34 21.42 -14.59
CA ALA A 367 -16.14 20.29 -14.09
C ALA A 367 -15.72 19.90 -12.67
N LEU A 368 -14.42 19.83 -12.38
CA LEU A 368 -13.91 19.57 -11.03
C LEU A 368 -14.32 20.67 -10.05
N ALA A 369 -14.20 21.94 -10.44
CA ALA A 369 -14.63 23.08 -9.62
C ALA A 369 -16.14 23.01 -9.31
N GLN A 370 -17.00 22.60 -10.29
CA GLN A 370 -18.43 22.43 -10.05
C GLN A 370 -18.68 21.34 -9.00
N ARG A 371 -17.98 20.20 -9.06
CA ARG A 371 -18.16 19.13 -8.10
C ARG A 371 -17.73 19.52 -6.68
N PHE A 372 -16.75 20.41 -6.52
CA PHE A 372 -16.41 20.97 -5.21
C PHE A 372 -17.52 21.86 -4.65
N ILE A 373 -18.22 22.61 -5.49
CA ILE A 373 -19.39 23.37 -5.07
C ILE A 373 -20.50 22.41 -4.62
N ASP A 374 -20.77 21.36 -5.39
CA ASP A 374 -21.77 20.35 -5.05
C ASP A 374 -21.44 19.68 -3.70
N VAL A 375 -20.15 19.39 -3.43
CA VAL A 375 -19.67 18.85 -2.13
C VAL A 375 -19.90 19.84 -1.00
N ARG A 376 -19.50 21.11 -1.17
CA ARG A 376 -19.70 22.15 -0.16
C ARG A 376 -21.16 22.31 0.20
N ASP A 377 -22.03 22.46 -0.82
CA ASP A 377 -23.47 22.64 -0.62
C ASP A 377 -24.09 21.43 0.08
N ALA A 378 -23.59 20.22 -0.20
CA ALA A 378 -24.03 19.00 0.46
C ALA A 378 -23.58 18.92 1.94
N ILE A 379 -22.36 19.41 2.26
CA ILE A 379 -21.87 19.52 3.65
C ILE A 379 -22.72 20.54 4.41
N ASP A 380 -22.92 21.75 3.85
CA ASP A 380 -23.71 22.82 4.48
C ASP A 380 -25.18 22.40 4.70
N ALA A 381 -25.72 21.61 3.81
CA ALA A 381 -27.07 21.04 3.95
C ALA A 381 -27.14 19.83 4.88
N GLY A 382 -26.04 19.40 5.51
CA GLY A 382 -25.98 18.22 6.38
C GLY A 382 -26.27 16.89 5.67
N LYS A 383 -26.11 16.85 4.35
CA LYS A 383 -26.36 15.65 3.51
C LYS A 383 -25.17 14.70 3.45
N MET A 384 -23.98 15.15 3.85
CA MET A 384 -22.79 14.32 3.92
C MET A 384 -22.49 13.93 5.36
N ASP A 385 -22.35 12.62 5.60
CA ASP A 385 -22.02 12.05 6.90
C ASP A 385 -20.59 11.42 6.84
N PRO A 386 -19.64 11.90 7.66
CA PRO A 386 -18.29 11.37 7.71
C PRO A 386 -18.22 9.85 7.96
N ALA A 387 -19.10 9.30 8.78
CA ALA A 387 -19.11 7.86 9.05
C ALA A 387 -19.56 7.05 7.81
N ARG A 388 -20.55 7.56 7.07
CA ARG A 388 -20.99 6.93 5.81
C ARG A 388 -19.93 7.04 4.71
N ILE A 389 -19.22 8.17 4.63
CA ILE A 389 -18.10 8.36 3.70
C ILE A 389 -16.99 7.33 4.01
N ALA A 390 -16.60 7.20 5.28
CA ALA A 390 -15.62 6.21 5.71
C ALA A 390 -16.10 4.76 5.47
N GLY A 391 -17.41 4.53 5.51
CA GLY A 391 -18.02 3.24 5.17
C GLY A 391 -17.71 2.76 3.75
N ALA A 392 -17.48 3.69 2.80
CA ALA A 392 -17.14 3.35 1.42
C ALA A 392 -15.83 2.57 1.28
N ILE A 393 -14.93 2.67 2.26
CA ILE A 393 -13.64 1.95 2.26
C ILE A 393 -13.60 0.76 3.23
N ALA A 394 -14.75 0.28 3.69
CA ALA A 394 -14.83 -0.80 4.69
C ALA A 394 -14.12 -2.10 4.27
N ASP A 395 -13.97 -2.35 2.99
CA ASP A 395 -13.23 -3.51 2.45
C ASP A 395 -11.73 -3.24 2.26
N PHE A 396 -11.30 -1.98 2.36
CA PHE A 396 -9.92 -1.54 2.13
C PHE A 396 -9.15 -1.38 3.44
N THR A 397 -9.30 -2.31 4.37
CA THR A 397 -8.61 -2.32 5.67
C THR A 397 -7.50 -3.37 5.70
N PRO A 398 -6.45 -3.17 6.53
CA PRO A 398 -5.37 -4.15 6.68
C PRO A 398 -5.90 -5.54 7.07
N ASN A 399 -6.84 -5.59 8.02
CA ASN A 399 -7.42 -6.84 8.48
C ASN A 399 -8.09 -7.64 7.35
N LYS A 400 -8.86 -6.99 6.48
CA LYS A 400 -9.55 -7.67 5.36
C LYS A 400 -8.58 -8.05 4.24
N GLN A 401 -7.70 -7.15 3.84
CA GLN A 401 -6.81 -7.39 2.71
C GLN A 401 -5.67 -8.35 3.08
N LEU A 402 -5.01 -8.14 4.23
CA LEU A 402 -3.92 -9.01 4.67
C LEU A 402 -4.40 -10.41 5.08
N ALA A 403 -5.61 -10.55 5.64
CA ALA A 403 -6.18 -11.87 5.92
C ALA A 403 -6.22 -12.76 4.67
N ARG A 404 -6.46 -12.18 3.48
CA ARG A 404 -6.41 -12.92 2.20
C ARG A 404 -4.99 -13.41 1.88
N VAL A 405 -3.98 -12.56 2.11
CA VAL A 405 -2.57 -12.94 1.87
C VAL A 405 -2.14 -14.05 2.81
N PHE A 406 -2.43 -13.90 4.11
CA PHE A 406 -2.11 -14.94 5.09
C PHE A 406 -2.82 -16.25 4.80
N ARG A 407 -4.09 -16.21 4.40
CA ARG A 407 -4.82 -17.41 3.97
C ARG A 407 -4.16 -18.12 2.78
N TYR A 408 -3.69 -17.38 1.76
CA TYR A 408 -2.95 -18.00 0.65
C TYR A 408 -1.69 -18.71 1.14
N HIS A 409 -0.94 -18.12 2.06
CA HIS A 409 0.23 -18.78 2.66
C HIS A 409 -0.17 -20.03 3.44
N GLN A 410 -1.25 -19.99 4.21
CA GLN A 410 -1.78 -21.15 4.95
C GLN A 410 -2.23 -22.26 4.02
N GLU A 411 -2.99 -21.96 2.97
CA GLU A 411 -3.43 -22.92 1.96
C GLU A 411 -2.23 -23.60 1.28
N ILE A 412 -1.23 -22.83 0.88
CA ILE A 412 0.01 -23.32 0.26
C ILE A 412 0.77 -24.25 1.21
N GLN A 413 0.93 -23.87 2.47
CA GLN A 413 1.67 -24.67 3.46
C GLN A 413 0.92 -25.95 3.81
N ASN A 414 -0.41 -25.89 3.96
CA ASN A 414 -1.24 -27.05 4.19
C ASN A 414 -1.17 -28.06 3.05
N ALA A 415 -1.29 -27.57 1.79
CA ALA A 415 -1.22 -28.41 0.60
C ALA A 415 0.14 -29.13 0.42
N ARG A 416 1.21 -28.57 1.02
CA ARG A 416 2.58 -29.09 0.94
C ARG A 416 3.07 -29.77 2.21
N GLY A 417 2.23 -29.89 3.24
CA GLY A 417 2.60 -30.46 4.54
C GLY A 417 3.74 -29.71 5.25
N MET A 418 3.77 -28.37 5.11
CA MET A 418 4.85 -27.53 5.62
C MET A 418 4.59 -26.97 7.01
N THR A 419 3.41 -27.19 7.59
CA THR A 419 3.06 -26.71 8.94
C THR A 419 3.96 -27.32 10.01
N VAL A 420 4.29 -26.53 11.03
CA VAL A 420 5.11 -26.95 12.18
C VAL A 420 4.19 -27.09 13.40
N ALA A 421 4.33 -28.18 14.15
CA ALA A 421 3.62 -28.33 15.42
C ALA A 421 4.08 -27.22 16.39
N SER A 422 3.15 -26.54 17.04
CA SER A 422 3.47 -25.57 18.09
C SER A 422 4.08 -26.33 19.25
N SER A 423 5.38 -26.19 19.49
CA SER A 423 5.95 -26.58 20.78
C SER A 423 5.42 -25.59 21.83
N ALA A 424 4.67 -26.06 22.79
CA ALA A 424 4.33 -25.29 23.97
C ALA A 424 5.64 -24.92 24.70
N TYR A 425 6.00 -23.67 24.74
CA TYR A 425 6.95 -23.07 25.67
C TYR A 425 6.17 -22.25 26.68
#